data_0b94c5395ec511d6205e25825941b90d
#
_entry.id   0b94c5395ec511d6205e25825941b90d
#
_cell.length_a   1.000
_cell.length_b   1.000
_cell.length_c   1.000
_cell.angle_alpha   90.00
_cell.angle_beta   90.00
_cell.angle_gamma   90.00
#
_symmetry.space_group_name_H-M   'P 1'
#
loop_
_entity.id
_entity.type
_entity.pdbx_description
1 polymer ?
#
loop_
_entity_poly.entity_id
_entity_poly.type
_entity_poly.pdbx_seq_one_letter_code
_entity_poly.pdbx_strand_id
1 'polypeptide(L)'
;MKKKTKILLIVLAIILVLAAAAAVIVLRMNRGSRTPIDNSPEPAVSGNSNVLVAYFSWSGHGQQMANWVAEETGGELFRIVPEVPYGEDFDTVANRAQTELNDGTRPALSAHIDPEIMAKYDTIYLGFPIWWYQAPRIIETFLESYDFTGKTVIPFATSGGSDMGKTADILRAVCPAADILPGKRMSARESAEAVRTWLETLRK
;
A
#
# COMPACT_ATOMS: atom_id res chain seq x y z
N MET A 1 17.99 -23.89 56.01
CA MET A 1 18.32 -23.93 54.58
C MET A 1 17.11 -24.16 53.64
N LYS A 2 16.21 -25.10 53.91
CA LYS A 2 15.09 -25.47 53.01
C LYS A 2 14.07 -24.37 52.67
N LYS A 3 13.84 -23.38 53.54
CA LYS A 3 12.85 -22.29 53.32
C LYS A 3 13.34 -21.22 52.35
N LYS A 4 14.63 -20.84 52.43
CA LYS A 4 15.25 -19.85 51.53
C LYS A 4 15.36 -20.35 50.09
N THR A 5 15.64 -21.66 49.92
CA THR A 5 15.71 -22.32 48.60
C THR A 5 14.35 -22.35 47.91
N LYS A 6 13.25 -22.63 48.68
CA LYS A 6 11.89 -22.60 48.13
C LYS A 6 11.47 -21.20 47.66
N ILE A 7 11.79 -20.15 48.42
CA ILE A 7 11.52 -18.77 48.07
C ILE A 7 12.28 -18.37 46.79
N LEU A 8 13.56 -18.75 46.68
CA LEU A 8 14.38 -18.47 45.50
C LEU A 8 13.83 -19.15 44.25
N LEU A 9 13.34 -20.41 44.35
CA LEU A 9 12.73 -21.11 43.22
C LEU A 9 11.40 -20.48 42.78
N ILE A 10 10.59 -19.98 43.72
CA ILE A 10 9.33 -19.31 43.42
C ILE A 10 9.62 -17.96 42.70
N VAL A 11 10.60 -17.20 43.18
CA VAL A 11 10.99 -15.94 42.55
C VAL A 11 11.52 -16.18 41.13
N LEU A 12 12.34 -17.21 40.95
CA LEU A 12 12.85 -17.58 39.62
C LEU A 12 11.74 -18.00 38.65
N ALA A 13 10.74 -18.75 39.12
CA ALA A 13 9.58 -19.14 38.33
C ALA A 13 8.72 -17.93 37.91
N ILE A 14 8.52 -16.96 38.83
CA ILE A 14 7.79 -15.71 38.50
C ILE A 14 8.54 -14.89 37.45
N ILE A 15 9.86 -14.78 37.57
CA ILE A 15 10.68 -14.05 36.56
C ILE A 15 10.59 -14.72 35.20
N LEU A 16 10.63 -16.07 35.15
CA LEU A 16 10.48 -16.81 33.89
C LEU A 16 9.09 -16.61 33.25
N VAL A 17 8.03 -16.62 34.07
CA VAL A 17 6.67 -16.36 33.57
C VAL A 17 6.52 -14.94 33.05
N LEU A 18 7.07 -13.95 33.77
CA LEU A 18 7.06 -12.54 33.32
C LEU A 18 7.89 -12.34 32.06
N ALA A 19 9.04 -12.97 31.92
CA ALA A 19 9.86 -12.94 30.72
C ALA A 19 9.16 -13.60 29.53
N ALA A 20 8.46 -14.71 29.71
CA ALA A 20 7.67 -15.36 28.69
C ALA A 20 6.46 -14.51 28.26
N ALA A 21 5.77 -13.86 29.21
CA ALA A 21 4.69 -12.94 28.94
C ALA A 21 5.18 -11.69 28.15
N ALA A 22 6.32 -11.14 28.54
CA ALA A 22 6.95 -10.03 27.83
C ALA A 22 7.36 -10.43 26.41
N ALA A 23 7.92 -11.62 26.21
CA ALA A 23 8.26 -12.15 24.88
C ALA A 23 7.02 -12.33 23.99
N VAL A 24 5.90 -12.82 24.55
CA VAL A 24 4.63 -12.95 23.83
C VAL A 24 4.05 -11.57 23.47
N ILE A 25 4.18 -10.57 24.35
CA ILE A 25 3.75 -9.20 24.08
C ILE A 25 4.62 -8.58 22.97
N VAL A 26 5.94 -8.75 23.03
CA VAL A 26 6.87 -8.26 22.00
C VAL A 26 6.62 -8.96 20.67
N LEU A 27 6.36 -10.28 20.66
CA LEU A 27 5.99 -11.02 19.45
C LEU A 27 4.64 -10.60 18.89
N ARG A 28 3.67 -10.23 19.74
CA ARG A 28 2.38 -9.65 19.29
C ARG A 28 2.52 -8.21 18.80
N MET A 29 3.42 -7.42 19.39
CA MET A 29 3.70 -6.05 18.94
C MET A 29 4.53 -6.03 17.65
N ASN A 30 5.36 -7.06 17.42
CA ASN A 30 6.21 -7.17 16.21
C ASN A 30 5.53 -7.92 15.06
N ARG A 31 4.39 -8.58 15.29
CA ARG A 31 3.45 -8.88 14.22
C ARG A 31 2.79 -7.55 13.88
N GLY A 32 3.38 -6.84 12.93
CA GLY A 32 2.74 -5.68 12.33
C GLY A 32 1.28 -6.04 12.07
N SER A 33 0.38 -5.40 12.79
CA SER A 33 -1.05 -5.64 12.68
C SER A 33 -1.42 -5.33 11.23
N ARG A 34 -1.53 -6.40 10.42
CA ARG A 34 -2.14 -6.25 9.10
C ARG A 34 -3.54 -5.71 9.34
N THR A 35 -3.86 -4.59 8.75
CA THR A 35 -5.25 -4.17 8.67
C THR A 35 -5.95 -5.26 7.87
N PRO A 36 -7.07 -5.84 8.35
CA PRO A 36 -7.80 -6.82 7.57
C PRO A 36 -8.08 -6.22 6.19
N ILE A 37 -7.68 -6.93 5.14
CA ILE A 37 -8.03 -6.53 3.78
C ILE A 37 -9.52 -6.76 3.65
N ASP A 38 -10.26 -5.72 3.35
CA ASP A 38 -11.64 -5.88 2.90
C ASP A 38 -11.61 -6.49 1.50
N ASN A 39 -11.99 -7.77 1.41
CA ASN A 39 -12.08 -8.50 0.15
C ASN A 39 -13.47 -8.39 -0.50
N SER A 40 -14.36 -7.54 0.03
CA SER A 40 -15.62 -7.25 -0.64
C SER A 40 -15.33 -6.73 -2.05
N PRO A 41 -16.11 -7.12 -3.05
CA PRO A 41 -15.98 -6.56 -4.38
C PRO A 41 -16.16 -5.04 -4.32
N GLU A 42 -15.18 -4.30 -4.79
CA GLU A 42 -15.37 -2.87 -4.98
C GLU A 42 -16.44 -2.64 -6.06
N PRO A 43 -17.27 -1.60 -5.92
CA PRO A 43 -18.21 -1.25 -6.96
C PRO A 43 -17.46 -1.01 -8.27
N ALA A 44 -18.03 -1.43 -9.38
CA ALA A 44 -17.45 -1.16 -10.69
C ALA A 44 -17.35 0.35 -10.88
N VAL A 45 -16.20 0.81 -11.35
CA VAL A 45 -16.03 2.23 -11.71
C VAL A 45 -16.94 2.58 -12.88
N SER A 46 -17.56 3.75 -12.81
CA SER A 46 -18.61 4.18 -13.72
C SER A 46 -18.27 5.42 -14.55
N GLY A 47 -17.24 6.15 -14.14
CA GLY A 47 -16.87 7.45 -14.69
C GLY A 47 -17.89 8.55 -14.40
N ASN A 48 -18.60 8.44 -13.28
CA ASN A 48 -19.47 9.51 -12.77
C ASN A 48 -18.69 10.62 -12.05
N SER A 49 -17.47 10.30 -11.61
CA SER A 49 -16.48 11.25 -11.10
C SER A 49 -15.39 11.47 -12.15
N ASN A 50 -14.76 12.64 -12.16
CA ASN A 50 -13.53 12.86 -12.92
C ASN A 50 -12.26 12.47 -12.15
N VAL A 51 -12.41 11.91 -10.95
CA VAL A 51 -11.33 11.46 -10.08
C VAL A 51 -11.39 9.94 -9.92
N LEU A 52 -10.27 9.28 -10.20
CA LEU A 52 -10.05 7.87 -9.94
C LEU A 52 -9.06 7.72 -8.78
N VAL A 53 -9.34 6.81 -7.86
CA VAL A 53 -8.39 6.37 -6.82
C VAL A 53 -8.02 4.92 -7.11
N ALA A 54 -7.00 4.74 -7.95
CA ALA A 54 -6.47 3.42 -8.27
C ALA A 54 -5.41 3.02 -7.25
N TYR A 55 -5.48 1.79 -6.72
CA TYR A 55 -4.51 1.36 -5.72
C TYR A 55 -4.21 -0.13 -5.74
N PHE A 56 -2.96 -0.46 -5.43
CA PHE A 56 -2.51 -1.79 -5.07
C PHE A 56 -2.18 -1.85 -3.59
N SER A 57 -2.69 -2.85 -2.88
CA SER A 57 -2.41 -3.07 -1.47
C SER A 57 -2.25 -4.54 -1.15
N TRP A 58 -1.13 -4.90 -0.53
CA TRP A 58 -0.87 -6.27 -0.07
C TRP A 58 -1.22 -6.48 1.41
N SER A 59 -1.00 -5.48 2.26
CA SER A 59 -1.17 -5.59 3.72
C SER A 59 -2.46 -4.93 4.25
N GLY A 60 -3.30 -4.36 3.38
CA GLY A 60 -4.51 -3.62 3.75
C GLY A 60 -4.28 -2.12 4.05
N HIS A 61 -3.08 -1.72 4.45
CA HIS A 61 -2.81 -0.31 4.77
C HIS A 61 -3.05 0.63 3.57
N GLY A 62 -2.63 0.23 2.37
CA GLY A 62 -2.87 1.00 1.15
C GLY A 62 -4.35 1.12 0.81
N GLN A 63 -5.15 0.08 1.05
CA GLN A 63 -6.61 0.12 0.87
C GLN A 63 -7.25 1.16 1.79
N GLN A 64 -6.87 1.17 3.07
CA GLN A 64 -7.40 2.16 4.01
C GLN A 64 -7.06 3.60 3.59
N MET A 65 -5.81 3.86 3.13
CA MET A 65 -5.44 5.17 2.61
C MET A 65 -6.26 5.54 1.38
N ALA A 66 -6.46 4.59 0.45
CA ALA A 66 -7.25 4.81 -0.75
C ALA A 66 -8.71 5.17 -0.43
N ASN A 67 -9.31 4.50 0.57
CA ASN A 67 -10.65 4.83 1.05
C ASN A 67 -10.73 6.28 1.54
N TRP A 68 -9.79 6.72 2.38
CA TRP A 68 -9.77 8.12 2.84
C TRP A 68 -9.55 9.12 1.71
N VAL A 69 -8.69 8.80 0.74
CA VAL A 69 -8.51 9.66 -0.45
C VAL A 69 -9.82 9.74 -1.23
N ALA A 70 -10.51 8.62 -1.44
CA ALA A 70 -11.78 8.60 -2.17
C ALA A 70 -12.88 9.38 -1.43
N GLU A 71 -13.00 9.21 -0.10
CA GLU A 71 -13.94 9.97 0.73
C GLU A 71 -13.73 11.49 0.64
N GLU A 72 -12.48 11.95 0.68
CA GLU A 72 -12.13 13.37 0.66
C GLU A 72 -12.19 14.01 -0.74
N THR A 73 -12.04 13.20 -1.80
CA THR A 73 -12.02 13.70 -3.19
C THR A 73 -13.31 13.44 -3.95
N GLY A 74 -14.18 12.56 -3.44
CA GLY A 74 -15.33 12.05 -4.20
C GLY A 74 -14.90 11.14 -5.35
N GLY A 75 -13.68 10.61 -5.33
CA GLY A 75 -13.14 9.74 -6.37
C GLY A 75 -13.70 8.33 -6.32
N GLU A 76 -13.75 7.69 -7.48
CA GLU A 76 -14.13 6.28 -7.59
C GLU A 76 -12.93 5.38 -7.30
N LEU A 77 -13.14 4.35 -6.49
CA LEU A 77 -12.11 3.38 -6.11
C LEU A 77 -11.91 2.32 -7.20
N PHE A 78 -10.66 2.00 -7.50
CA PHE A 78 -10.29 0.85 -8.32
C PHE A 78 -9.11 0.12 -7.69
N ARG A 79 -9.34 -1.12 -7.27
CA ARG A 79 -8.30 -1.97 -6.73
C ARG A 79 -7.52 -2.65 -7.86
N ILE A 80 -6.24 -2.35 -7.94
CA ILE A 80 -5.30 -3.03 -8.84
C ILE A 80 -4.96 -4.39 -8.22
N VAL A 81 -5.36 -5.47 -8.88
CA VAL A 81 -5.17 -6.84 -8.39
C VAL A 81 -4.39 -7.63 -9.42
N PRO A 82 -3.29 -8.32 -9.03
CA PRO A 82 -2.57 -9.20 -9.94
C PRO A 82 -3.40 -10.44 -10.27
N GLU A 83 -3.31 -10.93 -11.51
CA GLU A 83 -3.92 -12.19 -11.91
C GLU A 83 -3.41 -13.37 -11.07
N VAL A 84 -2.12 -13.39 -10.79
CA VAL A 84 -1.50 -14.35 -9.88
C VAL A 84 -1.21 -13.64 -8.55
N PRO A 85 -1.90 -13.97 -7.45
CA PRO A 85 -1.70 -13.34 -6.14
C PRO A 85 -0.24 -13.44 -5.67
N TYR A 86 0.24 -12.43 -4.95
CA TYR A 86 1.59 -12.42 -4.37
C TYR A 86 1.78 -13.42 -3.21
N GLY A 87 0.68 -13.91 -2.63
CA GLY A 87 0.73 -14.76 -1.44
C GLY A 87 0.71 -13.96 -0.13
N GLU A 88 0.83 -14.68 1.00
CA GLU A 88 0.68 -14.11 2.33
C GLU A 88 2.00 -13.98 3.10
N ASP A 89 3.00 -14.78 2.72
CA ASP A 89 4.31 -14.80 3.38
C ASP A 89 5.19 -13.65 2.88
N PHE A 90 5.77 -12.91 3.82
CA PHE A 90 6.58 -11.73 3.53
C PHE A 90 7.80 -12.05 2.65
N ASP A 91 8.53 -13.13 2.98
CA ASP A 91 9.76 -13.46 2.24
C ASP A 91 9.44 -13.90 0.81
N THR A 92 8.38 -14.66 0.62
CA THR A 92 7.87 -15.06 -0.70
C THR A 92 7.50 -13.84 -1.54
N VAL A 93 6.78 -12.89 -0.96
CA VAL A 93 6.38 -11.65 -1.63
C VAL A 93 7.59 -10.79 -1.96
N ALA A 94 8.51 -10.61 -1.01
CA ALA A 94 9.71 -9.82 -1.21
C ALA A 94 10.61 -10.40 -2.32
N ASN A 95 10.82 -11.73 -2.32
CA ASN A 95 11.60 -12.41 -3.33
C ASN A 95 10.96 -12.31 -4.73
N ARG A 96 9.65 -12.53 -4.83
CA ARG A 96 8.92 -12.37 -6.08
C ARG A 96 9.02 -10.94 -6.61
N ALA A 97 8.76 -9.94 -5.76
CA ALA A 97 8.85 -8.53 -6.13
C ALA A 97 10.26 -8.16 -6.61
N GLN A 98 11.31 -8.70 -5.98
CA GLN A 98 12.69 -8.49 -6.42
C GLN A 98 12.98 -9.16 -7.76
N THR A 99 12.46 -10.37 -7.99
CA THR A 99 12.58 -11.08 -9.28
C THR A 99 11.90 -10.28 -10.39
N GLU A 100 10.66 -9.85 -10.18
CA GLU A 100 9.91 -9.01 -11.13
C GLU A 100 10.68 -7.72 -11.48
N LEU A 101 11.34 -7.13 -10.49
CA LEU A 101 12.15 -5.94 -10.67
C LEU A 101 13.40 -6.24 -11.52
N ASN A 102 14.15 -7.31 -11.22
CA ASN A 102 15.39 -7.67 -11.87
C ASN A 102 15.17 -8.11 -13.33
N ASP A 103 14.09 -8.85 -13.59
CA ASP A 103 13.77 -9.42 -14.89
C ASP A 103 12.95 -8.46 -15.77
N GLY A 104 12.50 -7.33 -15.23
CA GLY A 104 11.62 -6.40 -15.92
C GLY A 104 10.20 -6.93 -16.12
N THR A 105 9.81 -7.97 -15.39
CA THR A 105 8.48 -8.61 -15.50
C THR A 105 7.36 -7.61 -15.19
N ARG A 106 6.28 -7.71 -15.95
CA ARG A 106 5.02 -6.97 -15.76
C ARG A 106 3.94 -7.94 -15.31
N PRO A 107 3.58 -8.01 -14.02
CA PRO A 107 2.48 -8.86 -13.57
C PRO A 107 1.18 -8.48 -14.25
N ALA A 108 0.46 -9.46 -14.79
CA ALA A 108 -0.83 -9.22 -15.41
C ALA A 108 -1.89 -8.78 -14.38
N LEU A 109 -2.84 -7.94 -14.83
CA LEU A 109 -3.96 -7.49 -14.02
C LEU A 109 -5.10 -8.48 -14.11
N SER A 110 -5.78 -8.77 -13.00
CA SER A 110 -6.98 -9.64 -12.96
C SER A 110 -8.24 -8.94 -13.45
N ALA A 111 -8.25 -7.61 -13.46
CA ALA A 111 -9.39 -6.80 -13.89
C ALA A 111 -8.90 -5.52 -14.57
N HIS A 112 -9.71 -5.02 -15.49
CA HIS A 112 -9.44 -3.80 -16.25
C HIS A 112 -10.62 -2.85 -16.16
N ILE A 113 -10.33 -1.54 -16.22
CA ILE A 113 -11.34 -0.50 -16.42
C ILE A 113 -11.63 -0.44 -17.92
N ASP A 114 -12.90 -0.27 -18.27
CA ASP A 114 -13.26 0.00 -19.67
C ASP A 114 -12.53 1.27 -20.16
N PRO A 115 -11.85 1.24 -21.32
CA PRO A 115 -11.13 2.39 -21.84
C PRO A 115 -11.99 3.66 -21.99
N GLU A 116 -13.28 3.52 -22.32
CA GLU A 116 -14.20 4.65 -22.43
C GLU A 116 -14.53 5.25 -21.05
N ILE A 117 -14.54 4.42 -20.00
CA ILE A 117 -14.68 4.87 -18.60
C ILE A 117 -13.38 5.49 -18.13
N MET A 118 -12.23 4.87 -18.41
CA MET A 118 -10.93 5.42 -18.05
C MET A 118 -10.68 6.80 -18.67
N ALA A 119 -11.17 7.04 -19.87
CA ALA A 119 -11.06 8.31 -20.56
C ALA A 119 -11.74 9.48 -19.81
N LYS A 120 -12.73 9.21 -18.97
CA LYS A 120 -13.49 10.24 -18.23
C LYS A 120 -12.76 10.79 -17.00
N TYR A 121 -11.72 10.11 -16.53
CA TYR A 121 -10.93 10.59 -15.38
C TYR A 121 -9.84 11.57 -15.82
N ASP A 122 -9.79 12.73 -15.19
CA ASP A 122 -8.75 13.74 -15.39
C ASP A 122 -7.65 13.63 -14.35
N THR A 123 -8.03 13.22 -13.13
CA THR A 123 -7.13 13.08 -11.98
C THR A 123 -7.13 11.65 -11.45
N ILE A 124 -5.95 11.08 -11.34
CA ILE A 124 -5.75 9.73 -10.83
C ILE A 124 -4.86 9.77 -9.59
N TYR A 125 -5.44 9.48 -8.42
CA TYR A 125 -4.67 9.16 -7.24
C TYR A 125 -4.20 7.72 -7.34
N LEU A 126 -2.88 7.50 -7.28
CA LEU A 126 -2.28 6.19 -7.50
C LEU A 126 -1.60 5.69 -6.23
N GLY A 127 -2.21 4.72 -5.56
CA GLY A 127 -1.80 4.16 -4.28
C GLY A 127 -1.03 2.85 -4.39
N PHE A 128 0.09 2.71 -3.65
CA PHE A 128 0.88 1.47 -3.64
C PHE A 128 1.81 1.38 -2.42
N PRO A 129 2.32 0.19 -2.06
CA PRO A 129 3.41 0.07 -1.11
C PRO A 129 4.76 0.37 -1.79
N ILE A 130 5.75 0.88 -1.04
CA ILE A 130 7.12 0.93 -1.53
C ILE A 130 7.76 -0.44 -1.34
N TRP A 131 8.12 -1.08 -2.46
CA TRP A 131 8.85 -2.33 -2.50
C TRP A 131 10.20 -2.11 -3.19
N TRP A 132 11.29 -2.55 -2.56
CA TRP A 132 12.63 -2.37 -3.10
C TRP A 132 12.91 -0.94 -3.55
N TYR A 133 12.53 0.05 -2.72
CA TYR A 133 12.74 1.50 -2.91
C TYR A 133 11.99 2.13 -4.11
N GLN A 134 10.95 1.49 -4.61
CA GLN A 134 10.13 1.99 -5.71
C GLN A 134 8.70 1.42 -5.70
N ALA A 135 7.87 1.83 -6.65
CA ALA A 135 6.56 1.23 -6.87
C ALA A 135 6.71 -0.24 -7.35
N PRO A 136 5.82 -1.15 -6.93
CA PRO A 136 5.78 -2.51 -7.45
C PRO A 136 5.51 -2.55 -8.96
N ARG A 137 6.05 -3.54 -9.66
CA ARG A 137 5.97 -3.66 -11.13
C ARG A 137 4.53 -3.73 -11.66
N ILE A 138 3.57 -4.18 -10.87
CA ILE A 138 2.15 -4.16 -11.23
C ILE A 138 1.60 -2.74 -11.44
N ILE A 139 2.18 -1.73 -10.80
CA ILE A 139 1.81 -0.32 -11.00
C ILE A 139 2.21 0.14 -12.40
N GLU A 140 3.37 -0.31 -12.87
CA GLU A 140 3.80 -0.02 -14.25
C GLU A 140 2.87 -0.72 -15.25
N THR A 141 2.47 -1.97 -14.99
CA THR A 141 1.46 -2.67 -15.81
C THR A 141 0.15 -1.87 -15.90
N PHE A 142 -0.34 -1.34 -14.76
CA PHE A 142 -1.54 -0.52 -14.75
C PHE A 142 -1.37 0.74 -15.60
N LEU A 143 -0.26 1.44 -15.46
CA LEU A 143 0.01 2.65 -16.22
C LEU A 143 0.18 2.39 -17.73
N GLU A 144 0.79 1.25 -18.09
CA GLU A 144 0.96 0.82 -19.49
C GLU A 144 -0.35 0.34 -20.14
N SER A 145 -1.39 0.05 -19.33
CA SER A 145 -2.66 -0.50 -19.81
C SER A 145 -3.64 0.56 -20.35
N TYR A 146 -3.39 1.85 -20.11
CA TYR A 146 -4.33 2.92 -20.46
C TYR A 146 -3.61 4.15 -21.03
N ASP A 147 -4.38 5.00 -21.71
CA ASP A 147 -3.91 6.32 -22.14
C ASP A 147 -4.05 7.34 -21.01
N PHE A 148 -2.93 7.85 -20.55
CA PHE A 148 -2.84 8.90 -19.54
C PHE A 148 -2.51 10.29 -20.10
N THR A 149 -2.61 10.47 -21.41
CA THR A 149 -2.34 11.76 -22.07
C THR A 149 -3.20 12.86 -21.47
N GLY A 150 -2.55 13.91 -20.98
CA GLY A 150 -3.20 15.07 -20.38
C GLY A 150 -3.84 14.83 -19.00
N LYS A 151 -3.66 13.65 -18.42
CA LYS A 151 -4.16 13.33 -17.07
C LYS A 151 -3.13 13.68 -16.00
N THR A 152 -3.62 14.08 -14.84
CA THR A 152 -2.78 14.30 -13.65
C THR A 152 -2.75 13.03 -12.81
N VAL A 153 -1.55 12.52 -12.52
CA VAL A 153 -1.34 11.36 -11.64
C VAL A 153 -0.68 11.82 -10.35
N ILE A 154 -1.30 11.51 -9.23
CA ILE A 154 -0.87 11.91 -7.89
C ILE A 154 -0.53 10.65 -7.08
N PRO A 155 0.74 10.26 -7.00
CA PRO A 155 1.14 9.06 -6.28
C PRO A 155 1.00 9.23 -4.77
N PHE A 156 0.53 8.19 -4.08
CA PHE A 156 0.68 8.06 -2.64
C PHE A 156 1.14 6.66 -2.28
N ALA A 157 2.07 6.57 -1.35
CA ALA A 157 2.68 5.29 -1.05
C ALA A 157 2.75 4.99 0.44
N THR A 158 2.46 3.74 0.81
CA THR A 158 2.71 3.24 2.17
C THR A 158 4.09 2.64 2.28
N SER A 159 4.81 2.99 3.36
CA SER A 159 6.14 2.46 3.61
C SER A 159 6.41 2.36 5.11
N GLY A 160 7.11 1.30 5.52
CA GLY A 160 7.61 1.13 6.88
C GLY A 160 8.78 2.05 7.23
N GLY A 161 9.49 2.59 6.25
CA GLY A 161 10.68 3.42 6.49
C GLY A 161 11.30 4.04 5.24
N SER A 162 11.13 3.42 4.07
CA SER A 162 11.67 3.95 2.82
C SER A 162 10.88 5.17 2.34
N ASP A 163 11.57 6.13 1.76
CA ASP A 163 10.97 7.24 1.00
C ASP A 163 10.42 6.76 -0.34
N MET A 164 9.84 7.70 -1.12
CA MET A 164 9.37 7.44 -2.49
C MET A 164 10.49 6.99 -3.44
N GLY A 165 11.75 7.20 -3.09
CA GLY A 165 12.92 6.78 -3.85
C GLY A 165 12.89 7.26 -5.29
N LYS A 166 13.10 6.34 -6.24
CA LYS A 166 13.05 6.61 -7.69
C LYS A 166 11.63 6.53 -8.28
N THR A 167 10.62 6.36 -7.45
CA THR A 167 9.25 6.10 -7.90
C THR A 167 8.74 7.15 -8.89
N ALA A 168 8.87 8.43 -8.57
CA ALA A 168 8.36 9.49 -9.44
C ALA A 168 9.05 9.49 -10.83
N ASP A 169 10.35 9.21 -10.88
CA ASP A 169 11.09 9.15 -12.15
C ASP A 169 10.67 7.92 -12.98
N ILE A 170 10.44 6.79 -12.31
CA ILE A 170 9.94 5.57 -12.96
C ILE A 170 8.54 5.81 -13.53
N LEU A 171 7.64 6.40 -12.75
CA LEU A 171 6.29 6.70 -13.23
C LEU A 171 6.30 7.65 -14.43
N ARG A 172 7.16 8.68 -14.42
CA ARG A 172 7.32 9.59 -15.56
C ARG A 172 7.89 8.89 -16.80
N ALA A 173 8.80 7.93 -16.61
CA ALA A 173 9.36 7.16 -17.71
C ALA A 173 8.32 6.24 -18.35
N VAL A 174 7.41 5.66 -17.56
CA VAL A 174 6.33 4.77 -18.01
C VAL A 174 5.18 5.58 -18.64
N CYS A 175 4.84 6.72 -18.06
CA CYS A 175 3.73 7.60 -18.51
C CYS A 175 4.23 9.00 -18.84
N PRO A 176 5.01 9.21 -19.90
CA PRO A 176 5.60 10.51 -20.21
C PRO A 176 4.58 11.56 -20.64
N ALA A 177 3.38 11.16 -21.05
CA ALA A 177 2.30 12.05 -21.46
C ALA A 177 1.40 12.50 -20.30
N ALA A 178 1.58 11.94 -19.11
CA ALA A 178 0.86 12.33 -17.90
C ALA A 178 1.62 13.41 -17.13
N ASP A 179 0.88 14.26 -16.41
CA ASP A 179 1.46 15.15 -15.40
C ASP A 179 1.59 14.39 -14.08
N ILE A 180 2.80 13.89 -13.78
CA ILE A 180 3.09 13.15 -12.55
C ILE A 180 3.51 14.12 -11.46
N LEU A 181 2.62 14.40 -10.51
CA LEU A 181 2.87 15.28 -9.38
C LEU A 181 3.81 14.63 -8.35
N PRO A 182 4.44 15.43 -7.48
CA PRO A 182 5.17 14.90 -6.33
C PRO A 182 4.25 14.04 -5.47
N GLY A 183 4.66 12.81 -5.21
CA GLY A 183 3.89 11.88 -4.41
C GLY A 183 4.01 12.15 -2.90
N LYS A 184 3.14 11.50 -2.13
CA LYS A 184 3.17 11.51 -0.67
C LYS A 184 3.49 10.11 -0.13
N ARG A 185 4.59 10.01 0.61
CA ARG A 185 4.85 8.82 1.43
C ARG A 185 4.04 8.91 2.72
N MET A 186 3.34 7.85 3.05
CA MET A 186 2.53 7.70 4.25
C MET A 186 3.03 6.52 5.10
N SER A 187 2.87 6.59 6.40
CA SER A 187 3.16 5.47 7.29
C SER A 187 1.95 4.52 7.35
N ALA A 188 2.17 3.27 7.75
CA ALA A 188 1.08 2.32 8.01
C ALA A 188 0.14 2.76 9.15
N ARG A 189 0.54 3.75 9.95
CA ARG A 189 -0.21 4.33 11.08
C ARG A 189 -0.71 5.74 10.79
N GLU A 190 -0.79 6.11 9.53
CA GLU A 190 -1.33 7.41 9.13
C GLU A 190 -2.80 7.55 9.57
N SER A 191 -3.25 8.78 9.76
CA SER A 191 -4.65 9.09 10.11
C SER A 191 -5.40 9.69 8.92
N ALA A 192 -6.73 9.58 8.93
CA ALA A 192 -7.58 10.25 7.94
C ALA A 192 -7.34 11.77 7.90
N GLU A 193 -7.10 12.39 9.07
CA GLU A 193 -6.79 13.81 9.18
C GLU A 193 -5.49 14.19 8.47
N ALA A 194 -4.45 13.37 8.57
CA ALA A 194 -3.20 13.60 7.87
C ALA A 194 -3.35 13.46 6.35
N VAL A 195 -4.20 12.54 5.89
CA VAL A 195 -4.56 12.41 4.47
C VAL A 195 -5.31 13.65 3.99
N ARG A 196 -6.32 14.11 4.74
CA ARG A 196 -7.06 15.34 4.45
C ARG A 196 -6.14 16.55 4.33
N THR A 197 -5.28 16.76 5.33
CA THR A 197 -4.30 17.86 5.35
C THR A 197 -3.40 17.82 4.12
N TRP A 198 -2.94 16.63 3.72
CA TRP A 198 -2.16 16.49 2.50
C TRP A 198 -2.96 16.88 1.24
N LEU A 199 -4.18 16.38 1.10
CA LEU A 199 -5.03 16.69 -0.06
C LEU A 199 -5.33 18.19 -0.18
N GLU A 200 -5.47 18.90 0.94
CA GLU A 200 -5.63 20.35 0.96
C GLU A 200 -4.41 21.09 0.40
N THR A 201 -3.20 20.53 0.52
CA THR A 201 -2.00 21.13 -0.08
C THR A 201 -1.96 21.06 -1.60
N LEU A 202 -2.70 20.11 -2.18
CA LEU A 202 -2.79 19.90 -3.64
C LEU A 202 -3.82 20.82 -4.31
N ARG A 203 -4.71 21.41 -3.53
CA ARG A 203 -5.79 22.31 -4.03
C ARG A 203 -5.35 23.78 -4.17
N LYS A 204 -4.12 24.07 -3.77
CA LYS A 204 -3.51 25.41 -3.83
C LYS A 204 -2.72 25.62 -5.11
#